data_9a70cd3c0d7577b42482e17723d695ec
#
_entry.id   9a70cd3c0d7577b42482e17723d695ec
#
_cell.length_a   1.000
_cell.length_b   1.000
_cell.length_c   1.000
_cell.angle_alpha   90.00
_cell.angle_beta   90.00
_cell.angle_gamma   90.00
#
_symmetry.space_group_name_H-M   'P 1'
#
loop_
_entity.id
_entity.type
_entity.pdbx_description
1 polymer ?
#
loop_
_entity_poly.entity_id
_entity_poly.type
_entity_poly.pdbx_seq_one_letter_code
_entity_poly.pdbx_strand_id
1 'polypeptide(L)'
;MDVKKVNLFSNSKIRKINPDWFTAKVHMAEISDVIGSKEQNIYHVYFENGAKTKLHVHDGNQILIVTRGNGVLETFSKRGRGKENFGIRRTKKIALNLGDVAYIKKGTLHTHGSADKKRLFSHIAINILPPKNKKYSTTWYESDFKTLAGNIIK
;
A
#
# COMPACT_ATOMS: atom_id res chain seq x y z
N MET A 1 7.73 22.66 -23.87
CA MET A 1 7.95 21.98 -22.59
C MET A 1 6.69 22.02 -21.76
N ASP A 2 6.21 20.88 -21.35
CA ASP A 2 4.97 20.77 -20.59
C ASP A 2 5.24 20.63 -19.11
N VAL A 3 4.53 21.44 -18.31
CA VAL A 3 4.51 21.30 -16.86
C VAL A 3 3.06 21.05 -16.46
N LYS A 4 2.83 19.96 -15.73
CA LYS A 4 1.53 19.63 -15.15
C LYS A 4 1.64 19.60 -13.65
N LYS A 5 0.62 20.09 -12.98
CA LYS A 5 0.57 20.02 -11.51
C LYS A 5 -0.81 19.61 -11.03
N VAL A 6 -0.83 18.99 -9.89
CA VAL A 6 -2.03 18.73 -9.11
C VAL A 6 -1.77 19.10 -7.65
N ASN A 7 -2.76 19.63 -6.99
CA ASN A 7 -2.66 19.79 -5.54
C ASN A 7 -3.10 18.49 -4.88
N LEU A 8 -2.23 17.95 -4.03
CA LEU A 8 -2.48 16.67 -3.36
C LEU A 8 -3.78 16.65 -2.56
N PHE A 9 -4.08 17.72 -1.86
CA PHE A 9 -5.22 17.80 -0.94
C PHE A 9 -6.52 18.25 -1.60
N SER A 10 -6.47 18.84 -2.78
CA SER A 10 -7.67 19.25 -3.55
C SER A 10 -7.95 18.35 -4.74
N ASN A 11 -7.16 17.29 -4.94
CA ASN A 11 -7.36 16.34 -6.01
C ASN A 11 -8.56 15.42 -5.68
N SER A 12 -9.60 15.48 -6.50
CA SER A 12 -10.84 14.72 -6.33
C SER A 12 -10.96 13.50 -7.25
N LYS A 13 -9.93 13.22 -8.05
CA LYS A 13 -9.96 12.04 -8.92
C LYS A 13 -9.80 10.76 -8.10
N ILE A 14 -10.88 10.01 -7.94
CA ILE A 14 -10.91 8.78 -7.15
C ILE A 14 -10.54 7.59 -8.03
N ARG A 15 -9.65 6.74 -7.52
CA ARG A 15 -9.38 5.43 -8.09
C ARG A 15 -10.35 4.42 -7.51
N LYS A 16 -11.01 3.65 -8.37
CA LYS A 16 -11.83 2.51 -7.94
C LYS A 16 -10.91 1.38 -7.45
N ILE A 17 -11.16 0.91 -6.24
CA ILE A 17 -10.39 -0.15 -5.59
C ILE A 17 -11.30 -1.29 -5.16
N ASN A 18 -10.74 -2.50 -5.04
CA ASN A 18 -11.45 -3.61 -4.44
C ASN A 18 -11.45 -3.43 -2.91
N PRO A 19 -12.61 -3.28 -2.25
CA PRO A 19 -12.67 -3.10 -0.81
C PRO A 19 -12.13 -4.31 -0.03
N ASP A 20 -12.09 -5.49 -0.63
CA ASP A 20 -11.58 -6.70 0.01
C ASP A 20 -10.07 -6.68 0.24
N TRP A 21 -9.35 -5.73 -0.36
CA TRP A 21 -7.92 -5.54 -0.13
C TRP A 21 -7.62 -4.82 1.20
N PHE A 22 -8.65 -4.37 1.89
CA PHE A 22 -8.51 -3.57 3.12
C PHE A 22 -9.37 -4.11 4.25
N THR A 23 -8.99 -3.82 5.48
CA THR A 23 -9.71 -4.28 6.68
C THR A 23 -10.91 -3.40 7.03
N ALA A 24 -10.93 -2.16 6.55
CA ALA A 24 -12.00 -1.19 6.74
C ALA A 24 -11.94 -0.15 5.61
N LYS A 25 -12.63 0.97 5.77
CA LYS A 25 -12.80 1.96 4.70
C LYS A 25 -11.49 2.67 4.35
N VAL A 26 -11.15 2.64 3.07
CA VAL A 26 -9.98 3.29 2.47
C VAL A 26 -10.42 4.03 1.21
N HIS A 27 -9.86 5.22 1.01
CA HIS A 27 -10.05 6.01 -0.20
C HIS A 27 -8.71 6.18 -0.91
N MET A 28 -8.71 6.14 -2.22
CA MET A 28 -7.50 6.28 -3.00
C MET A 28 -7.71 7.31 -4.10
N ALA A 29 -6.92 8.38 -4.07
CA ALA A 29 -6.93 9.39 -5.12
C ALA A 29 -5.84 9.09 -6.14
N GLU A 30 -6.17 9.22 -7.41
CA GLU A 30 -5.25 9.02 -8.53
C GLU A 30 -4.43 10.29 -8.76
N ILE A 31 -3.11 10.18 -8.84
CA ILE A 31 -2.21 11.31 -9.08
C ILE A 31 -1.49 11.17 -10.41
N SER A 32 -0.89 10.01 -10.67
CA SER A 32 -0.04 9.82 -11.86
C SER A 32 -0.78 10.07 -13.17
N ASP A 33 -2.01 9.62 -13.30
CA ASP A 33 -2.81 9.88 -14.50
C ASP A 33 -3.14 11.37 -14.66
N VAL A 34 -3.42 12.06 -13.55
CA VAL A 34 -3.76 13.48 -13.57
C VAL A 34 -2.59 14.33 -14.10
N ILE A 35 -1.36 13.99 -13.71
CA ILE A 35 -0.16 14.70 -14.17
C ILE A 35 0.47 14.07 -15.41
N GLY A 36 -0.10 12.97 -15.93
CA GLY A 36 0.40 12.31 -17.13
C GLY A 36 1.72 11.58 -16.97
N SER A 37 2.09 11.20 -15.76
CA SER A 37 3.30 10.45 -15.48
C SER A 37 3.08 8.96 -15.74
N LYS A 38 4.02 8.32 -16.43
CA LYS A 38 3.93 6.91 -16.83
C LYS A 38 5.05 6.03 -16.26
N GLU A 39 6.05 6.62 -15.65
CA GLU A 39 7.21 5.91 -15.11
C GLU A 39 6.91 5.28 -13.73
N GLN A 40 5.88 5.77 -13.07
CA GLN A 40 5.42 5.26 -11.79
C GLN A 40 3.91 5.44 -11.66
N ASN A 41 3.30 4.68 -10.77
CA ASN A 41 1.93 4.95 -10.30
C ASN A 41 2.02 5.70 -8.99
N ILE A 42 1.29 6.79 -8.86
CA ILE A 42 1.25 7.62 -7.66
C ILE A 42 -0.20 7.75 -7.20
N TYR A 43 -0.44 7.38 -5.95
CA TYR A 43 -1.76 7.47 -5.31
C TYR A 43 -1.65 8.18 -3.97
N HIS A 44 -2.70 8.93 -3.61
CA HIS A 44 -2.87 9.43 -2.24
C HIS A 44 -3.92 8.56 -1.56
N VAL A 45 -3.52 7.87 -0.50
CA VAL A 45 -4.33 6.83 0.14
C VAL A 45 -4.73 7.29 1.53
N TYR A 46 -6.03 7.23 1.82
CA TYR A 46 -6.62 7.64 3.10
C TYR A 46 -7.22 6.42 3.79
N PHE A 47 -6.78 6.17 5.01
CA PHE A 47 -7.23 5.05 5.84
C PHE A 47 -8.07 5.58 6.99
N GLU A 48 -9.34 5.15 7.08
CA GLU A 48 -10.27 5.55 8.13
C GLU A 48 -10.34 4.51 9.24
N ASN A 49 -10.62 4.95 10.47
CA ASN A 49 -11.01 4.10 11.59
C ASN A 49 -10.08 2.90 11.87
N GLY A 50 -8.79 3.11 11.81
CA GLY A 50 -7.83 2.03 12.00
C GLY A 50 -7.73 1.06 10.83
N ALA A 51 -8.24 1.44 9.66
CA ALA A 51 -8.14 0.63 8.45
C ALA A 51 -6.68 0.37 8.07
N LYS A 52 -6.43 -0.80 7.53
CA LYS A 52 -5.13 -1.17 6.97
C LYS A 52 -5.30 -2.06 5.75
N THR A 53 -4.23 -2.20 5.01
CA THR A 53 -4.20 -3.16 3.92
C THR A 53 -4.28 -4.59 4.44
N LYS A 54 -4.85 -5.49 3.65
CA LYS A 54 -4.59 -6.91 3.82
C LYS A 54 -3.12 -7.23 3.56
N LEU A 55 -2.70 -8.41 3.93
CA LEU A 55 -1.36 -8.90 3.64
C LEU A 55 -1.14 -8.92 2.13
N HIS A 56 -0.04 -8.35 1.64
CA HIS A 56 0.21 -8.30 0.22
C HIS A 56 1.70 -8.21 -0.11
N VAL A 57 2.00 -8.45 -1.37
CA VAL A 57 3.34 -8.40 -1.94
C VAL A 57 3.27 -7.78 -3.33
N HIS A 58 4.22 -6.91 -3.65
CA HIS A 58 4.39 -6.33 -4.98
C HIS A 58 5.55 -6.97 -5.72
N ASP A 59 5.44 -7.06 -7.02
CA ASP A 59 6.57 -7.47 -7.88
C ASP A 59 7.45 -6.30 -8.31
N GLY A 60 7.22 -5.12 -7.80
CA GLY A 60 8.03 -3.91 -7.94
C GLY A 60 8.23 -3.19 -6.62
N ASN A 61 9.12 -2.21 -6.62
CA ASN A 61 9.44 -1.41 -5.42
C ASN A 61 8.34 -0.37 -5.15
N GLN A 62 8.18 0.01 -3.89
CA GLN A 62 7.21 1.01 -3.47
C GLN A 62 7.82 1.99 -2.48
N ILE A 63 7.45 3.27 -2.61
CA ILE A 63 7.78 4.31 -1.64
C ILE A 63 6.48 4.80 -1.01
N LEU A 64 6.46 4.92 0.31
CA LEU A 64 5.36 5.54 1.05
C LEU A 64 5.85 6.85 1.66
N ILE A 65 5.05 7.90 1.54
CA ILE A 65 5.33 9.20 2.17
C ILE A 65 4.11 9.58 3.02
N VAL A 66 4.30 9.66 4.32
CA VAL A 66 3.19 9.96 5.25
C VAL A 66 2.79 11.43 5.14
N THR A 67 1.50 11.68 4.89
CA THR A 67 0.94 13.02 4.71
C THR A 67 0.00 13.44 5.83
N ARG A 68 -0.47 12.50 6.68
CA ARG A 68 -1.35 12.80 7.81
C ARG A 68 -1.40 11.66 8.81
N GLY A 69 -1.42 12.00 10.09
CA GLY A 69 -1.68 11.06 11.18
C GLY A 69 -0.54 10.11 11.46
N ASN A 70 -0.86 9.04 12.15
CA ASN A 70 0.07 7.99 12.55
C ASN A 70 -0.35 6.65 11.94
N GLY A 71 0.60 5.97 11.35
CA GLY A 71 0.39 4.67 10.76
C GLY A 71 1.38 3.63 11.25
N VAL A 72 1.26 2.45 10.70
CA VAL A 72 2.14 1.32 10.98
C VAL A 72 2.40 0.55 9.70
N LEU A 73 3.65 0.13 9.54
CA LEU A 73 4.11 -0.78 8.49
C LEU A 73 4.61 -2.05 9.15
N GLU A 74 4.06 -3.19 8.76
CA GLU A 74 4.52 -4.49 9.26
C GLU A 74 5.00 -5.35 8.11
N THR A 75 6.15 -6.00 8.30
CA THR A 75 6.71 -6.93 7.32
C THR A 75 6.71 -8.34 7.88
N PHE A 76 6.60 -9.32 6.98
CA PHE A 76 6.46 -10.73 7.34
C PHE A 76 7.40 -11.59 6.51
N SER A 77 7.88 -12.67 7.11
CA SER A 77 8.52 -13.76 6.40
C SER A 77 7.50 -14.87 6.15
N LYS A 78 7.62 -15.49 4.98
CA LYS A 78 6.81 -16.65 4.60
C LYS A 78 7.48 -17.94 5.05
N ARG A 79 6.70 -18.88 5.56
CA ARG A 79 7.14 -20.23 5.86
C ARG A 79 6.61 -21.19 4.81
N GLY A 80 7.50 -21.98 4.22
CA GLY A 80 7.15 -22.95 3.19
C GLY A 80 7.13 -22.34 1.79
N ARG A 81 6.77 -23.17 0.81
CA ARG A 81 6.81 -22.85 -0.61
C ARG A 81 5.44 -22.72 -1.29
N GLY A 82 4.37 -22.93 -0.55
CA GLY A 82 3.00 -22.85 -1.06
C GLY A 82 2.67 -21.44 -1.56
N LYS A 83 1.82 -21.34 -2.57
CA LYS A 83 1.34 -20.05 -3.08
C LYS A 83 0.17 -19.51 -2.27
N GLU A 84 -0.57 -20.38 -1.61
CA GLU A 84 -1.70 -20.09 -0.73
C GLU A 84 -1.59 -20.94 0.53
N ASN A 85 -2.24 -20.51 1.62
CA ASN A 85 -2.29 -21.25 2.89
C ASN A 85 -0.88 -21.58 3.41
N PHE A 86 -0.12 -20.55 3.72
CA PHE A 86 1.23 -20.67 4.27
C PHE A 86 1.35 -19.99 5.63
N GLY A 87 2.35 -20.43 6.41
CA GLY A 87 2.70 -19.78 7.65
C GLY A 87 3.39 -18.42 7.42
N ILE A 88 3.17 -17.50 8.34
CA ILE A 88 3.85 -16.21 8.35
C ILE A 88 4.41 -15.91 9.73
N ARG A 89 5.43 -15.07 9.76
CA ARG A 89 5.98 -14.52 10.99
C ARG A 89 6.32 -13.05 10.76
N ARG A 90 5.84 -12.20 11.67
CA ARG A 90 6.20 -10.78 11.60
C ARG A 90 7.69 -10.60 11.83
N THR A 91 8.35 -9.88 10.94
CA THR A 91 9.79 -9.60 11.02
C THR A 91 10.07 -8.20 11.53
N LYS A 92 9.22 -7.23 11.18
CA LYS A 92 9.36 -5.84 11.64
C LYS A 92 7.98 -5.21 11.86
N LYS A 93 7.92 -4.29 12.81
CA LYS A 93 6.81 -3.37 13.01
C LYS A 93 7.39 -1.97 13.10
N ILE A 94 7.02 -1.12 12.18
CA ILE A 94 7.60 0.21 11.99
C ILE A 94 6.51 1.25 12.13
N ALA A 95 6.68 2.22 13.05
CA ALA A 95 5.79 3.36 13.15
C ALA A 95 5.99 4.29 11.95
N LEU A 96 4.88 4.78 11.41
CA LEU A 96 4.85 5.75 10.31
C LEU A 96 4.27 7.06 10.84
N ASN A 97 5.13 8.08 11.00
CA ASN A 97 4.73 9.40 11.48
C ASN A 97 4.71 10.39 10.32
N LEU A 98 3.99 11.50 10.50
CA LEU A 98 3.92 12.56 9.50
C LEU A 98 5.32 12.95 9.01
N GLY A 99 5.50 12.94 7.69
CA GLY A 99 6.77 13.28 7.04
C GLY A 99 7.71 12.09 6.83
N ASP A 100 7.41 10.93 7.42
CA ASP A 100 8.23 9.74 7.20
C ASP A 100 8.15 9.25 5.75
N VAL A 101 9.29 8.78 5.25
CA VAL A 101 9.40 8.15 3.94
C VAL A 101 9.87 6.71 4.15
N ALA A 102 9.10 5.75 3.68
CA ALA A 102 9.44 4.34 3.78
C ALA A 102 9.65 3.74 2.39
N TYR A 103 10.68 2.92 2.25
CA TYR A 103 10.97 2.18 1.04
C TYR A 103 10.68 0.70 1.26
N ILE A 104 9.82 0.14 0.42
CA ILE A 104 9.43 -1.26 0.47
C ILE A 104 9.95 -1.94 -0.79
N LYS A 105 10.95 -2.79 -0.62
CA LYS A 105 11.55 -3.54 -1.73
C LYS A 105 10.56 -4.56 -2.29
N LYS A 106 10.59 -4.75 -3.60
CA LYS A 106 9.80 -5.80 -4.28
C LYS A 106 9.97 -7.14 -3.58
N GLY A 107 8.90 -7.92 -3.52
CA GLY A 107 8.91 -9.23 -2.87
C GLY A 107 8.76 -9.20 -1.35
N THR A 108 8.61 -8.01 -0.74
CA THR A 108 8.37 -7.88 0.70
C THR A 108 6.90 -8.12 1.01
N LEU A 109 6.62 -9.15 1.79
CA LEU A 109 5.28 -9.45 2.28
C LEU A 109 4.97 -8.50 3.44
N HIS A 110 3.93 -7.67 3.31
CA HIS A 110 3.71 -6.57 4.24
C HIS A 110 2.25 -6.12 4.36
N THR A 111 2.00 -5.32 5.38
CA THR A 111 0.77 -4.56 5.59
C THR A 111 1.13 -3.15 6.02
N HIS A 112 0.28 -2.19 5.71
CA HIS A 112 0.38 -0.83 6.26
C HIS A 112 -1.00 -0.20 6.40
N GLY A 113 -1.08 0.81 7.24
CA GLY A 113 -2.33 1.53 7.46
C GLY A 113 -2.32 2.34 8.74
N SER A 114 -3.51 2.72 9.18
CA SER A 114 -3.70 3.53 10.38
C SER A 114 -3.31 2.75 11.64
N ALA A 115 -2.60 3.43 12.54
CA ALA A 115 -2.30 2.92 13.88
C ALA A 115 -3.35 3.36 14.91
N ASP A 116 -4.24 4.28 14.55
CA ASP A 116 -5.21 4.89 15.46
C ASP A 116 -6.63 4.65 14.94
N LYS A 117 -7.48 4.06 15.77
CA LYS A 117 -8.89 3.78 15.42
C LYS A 117 -9.76 5.03 15.34
N LYS A 118 -9.28 6.17 15.84
CA LYS A 118 -10.04 7.42 15.94
C LYS A 118 -9.58 8.49 14.95
N ARG A 119 -8.44 8.31 14.31
CA ARG A 119 -7.84 9.33 13.44
C ARG A 119 -7.56 8.80 12.05
N LEU A 120 -7.75 9.67 11.10
CA LEU A 120 -7.40 9.42 9.71
C LEU A 120 -5.88 9.35 9.56
N PHE A 121 -5.43 8.35 8.82
CA PHE A 121 -4.04 8.22 8.38
C PHE A 121 -4.00 8.32 6.87
N SER A 122 -3.03 9.07 6.33
CA SER A 122 -2.84 9.11 4.90
C SER A 122 -1.37 9.07 4.50
N HIS A 123 -1.12 8.51 3.34
CA HIS A 123 0.20 8.52 2.72
C HIS A 123 0.09 8.61 1.20
N ILE A 124 1.16 9.09 0.58
CA ILE A 124 1.37 8.90 -0.85
C ILE A 124 2.01 7.54 -1.04
N ALA A 125 1.49 6.76 -1.99
CA ALA A 125 2.11 5.53 -2.45
C ALA A 125 2.67 5.75 -3.85
N ILE A 126 3.97 5.49 -4.01
CA ILE A 126 4.67 5.57 -5.30
C ILE A 126 5.09 4.16 -5.67
N ASN A 127 4.46 3.60 -6.68
CA ASN A 127 4.81 2.29 -7.23
C ASN A 127 5.75 2.51 -8.41
N ILE A 128 6.99 2.07 -8.27
CA ILE A 128 8.03 2.23 -9.30
C ILE A 128 7.83 1.12 -10.33
N LEU A 129 7.41 1.51 -11.53
CA LEU A 129 7.12 0.56 -12.59
C LEU A 129 8.40 -0.07 -13.12
N PRO A 130 8.40 -1.40 -13.36
CA PRO A 130 9.55 -2.06 -13.98
C PRO A 130 9.72 -1.59 -15.42
N PRO A 131 10.95 -1.60 -15.98
CA PRO A 131 11.18 -1.18 -17.34
C PRO A 131 10.52 -2.14 -18.37
N LYS A 132 10.17 -1.59 -19.55
CA LYS A 132 9.71 -2.32 -20.74
C LYS A 132 8.43 -3.15 -20.55
N ASN A 133 7.28 -2.48 -20.45
CA ASN A 133 5.94 -3.11 -20.55
C ASN A 133 5.64 -4.20 -19.51
N LYS A 134 6.45 -4.33 -18.47
CA LYS A 134 6.13 -5.20 -17.35
C LYS A 134 5.11 -4.52 -16.46
N LYS A 135 4.05 -5.23 -16.13
CA LYS A 135 3.03 -4.73 -15.21
C LYS A 135 3.56 -4.75 -13.78
N TYR A 136 3.24 -3.71 -13.02
CA TYR A 136 3.37 -3.73 -11.57
C TYR A 136 2.18 -4.51 -11.01
N SER A 137 2.41 -5.71 -10.50
CA SER A 137 1.35 -6.54 -9.96
C SER A 137 1.45 -6.67 -8.45
N THR A 138 0.30 -6.85 -7.82
CA THR A 138 0.17 -7.03 -6.37
C THR A 138 -0.64 -8.29 -6.12
N THR A 139 -0.14 -9.14 -5.23
CA THR A 139 -0.88 -10.31 -4.76
C THR A 139 -1.35 -10.04 -3.33
N TRP A 140 -2.65 -10.20 -3.11
CA TRP A 140 -3.33 -9.94 -1.84
C TRP A 140 -3.77 -11.25 -1.22
N TYR A 141 -3.60 -11.38 0.11
CA TYR A 141 -3.93 -12.59 0.85
C TYR A 141 -4.86 -12.30 2.03
N GLU A 142 -5.79 -13.20 2.27
CA GLU A 142 -6.42 -13.29 3.58
C GLU A 142 -5.39 -13.78 4.60
N SER A 143 -5.44 -13.26 5.81
CA SER A 143 -4.53 -13.68 6.89
C SER A 143 -5.09 -13.34 8.26
N ASP A 144 -4.52 -13.97 9.29
CA ASP A 144 -4.76 -13.57 10.68
C ASP A 144 -3.79 -12.47 11.14
N PHE A 145 -2.93 -11.99 10.24
CA PHE A 145 -1.88 -10.99 10.51
C PHE A 145 -0.85 -11.42 11.58
N LYS A 146 -0.77 -12.68 11.89
CA LYS A 146 0.11 -13.20 12.94
C LYS A 146 0.86 -14.47 12.53
N THR A 147 0.15 -15.49 12.12
CA THR A 147 0.71 -16.83 11.93
C THR A 147 0.39 -17.46 10.58
N LEU A 148 -0.75 -17.11 9.98
CA LEU A 148 -1.23 -17.75 8.76
C LEU A 148 -1.67 -16.75 7.71
N ALA A 149 -1.27 -17.00 6.47
CA ALA A 149 -1.86 -16.41 5.29
C ALA A 149 -2.71 -17.47 4.58
N GLY A 150 -3.90 -17.06 4.18
CA GLY A 150 -4.84 -17.94 3.50
C GLY A 150 -4.88 -17.72 1.99
N ASN A 151 -6.10 -17.70 1.49
CA ASN A 151 -6.36 -17.62 0.06
C ASN A 151 -5.99 -16.28 -0.55
N ILE A 152 -5.65 -16.31 -1.82
CA ILE A 152 -5.45 -15.12 -2.62
C ILE A 152 -6.79 -14.40 -2.82
N ILE A 153 -6.81 -13.11 -2.59
CA ILE A 153 -7.96 -12.23 -2.85
C ILE A 153 -7.86 -11.75 -4.29
N LYS A 154 -8.86 -12.05 -5.08
CA LYS A 154 -8.91 -11.67 -6.50
C LYS A 154 -9.55 -10.31 -6.73
#